data_6f222d0f18f154489c47f3398aa54a9a
#
_entry.id   6f222d0f18f154489c47f3398aa54a9a
#
_cell.length_a   1.000
_cell.length_b   1.000
_cell.length_c   1.000
_cell.angle_alpha   90.00
_cell.angle_beta   90.00
_cell.angle_gamma   90.00
#
_symmetry.space_group_name_H-M   'P 1'
#
loop_
_entity.id
_entity.type
_entity.pdbx_description
1 polymer ?
#
loop_
_entity_poly.entity_id
_entity_poly.type
_entity_poly.pdbx_seq_one_letter_code
_entity_poly.pdbx_strand_id
1 'polypeptide(L)'
;MDLKKLIFCAFILFGNFLIAQSDTDQDPQPTTEQASLDPATVLWYNQPASKWEEALPVGNGRLGAMVYGKYGEEIIQFNEDTYYTGGPYNSVVKGGYKHLPEIQQLIFNGEPIKAHKLFGRTMMGYPVEQMKYQSMANLHLFFGNDSVENYRRSLDLKTGIVKDTYTVNNVNYTKEVFASAIDQTIAIRITADKPGSISFDAELRGVRNSAHSNYATDYFQMDGIGNGQLRLTGKSADYLGIEGKLKYEAQIKAYPDGGIMEMDDTILSIKNADAATLYFVAATNFVNYKDVSADQKARVAEVLTKLDQNTYSKIKEDALTDYKSYFDRVSLTLPTTPSSLLPTDE
;
A
#
# COMPACT_ATOMS: atom_id res chain seq x y z
N MET A 1 -37.35 7.29 -94.62
CA MET A 1 -38.48 7.84 -93.93
C MET A 1 -38.78 6.99 -92.72
N ASP A 2 -38.63 7.61 -91.57
CA ASP A 2 -39.01 7.28 -90.19
C ASP A 2 -38.21 6.21 -89.49
N LEU A 3 -37.44 6.54 -88.61
CA LEU A 3 -37.42 7.30 -87.33
C LEU A 3 -38.20 6.57 -86.23
N LYS A 4 -37.49 6.24 -85.19
CA LYS A 4 -37.91 5.95 -83.79
C LYS A 4 -38.08 4.45 -83.48
N LYS A 5 -37.48 3.89 -82.49
CA LYS A 5 -37.09 4.35 -81.14
C LYS A 5 -36.03 3.47 -80.54
N LEU A 6 -35.00 4.13 -80.06
CA LEU A 6 -33.99 3.59 -79.16
C LEU A 6 -34.64 3.30 -77.78
N ILE A 7 -34.64 2.05 -77.32
CA ILE A 7 -34.91 1.70 -75.96
C ILE A 7 -33.62 1.24 -75.32
N PHE A 8 -33.11 2.07 -74.42
CA PHE A 8 -31.94 1.84 -73.62
C PHE A 8 -32.33 0.92 -72.42
N CYS A 9 -31.95 -0.34 -72.45
CA CYS A 9 -32.00 -1.20 -71.26
C CYS A 9 -30.75 -1.00 -70.48
N ALA A 10 -30.82 -0.17 -69.41
CA ALA A 10 -29.78 -0.08 -68.44
C ALA A 10 -29.82 -1.31 -67.49
N PHE A 11 -28.84 -2.19 -67.66
CA PHE A 11 -28.58 -3.21 -66.66
C PHE A 11 -27.89 -2.57 -65.47
N ILE A 12 -28.62 -2.46 -64.34
CA ILE A 12 -28.04 -2.09 -63.05
C ILE A 12 -27.44 -3.35 -62.48
N LEU A 13 -26.10 -3.46 -62.59
CA LEU A 13 -25.29 -4.42 -61.83
C LEU A 13 -25.24 -3.94 -60.39
N PHE A 14 -26.00 -4.56 -59.49
CA PHE A 14 -25.79 -4.46 -58.06
C PHE A 14 -24.52 -5.25 -57.72
N GLY A 15 -23.40 -4.55 -57.66
CA GLY A 15 -22.18 -5.04 -57.01
C GLY A 15 -22.39 -5.02 -55.51
N ASN A 16 -22.52 -6.21 -54.89
CA ASN A 16 -22.42 -6.36 -53.45
C ASN A 16 -20.97 -6.06 -53.04
N PHE A 17 -20.71 -4.82 -52.61
CA PHE A 17 -19.53 -4.48 -51.85
C PHE A 17 -19.74 -5.07 -50.43
N LEU A 18 -19.16 -6.21 -50.14
CA LEU A 18 -18.91 -6.67 -48.78
C LEU A 18 -17.87 -5.68 -48.18
N ILE A 19 -18.39 -4.68 -47.45
CA ILE A 19 -17.57 -3.91 -46.53
C ILE A 19 -17.21 -4.89 -45.41
N ALA A 20 -15.97 -5.37 -45.44
CA ALA A 20 -15.36 -5.95 -44.26
C ALA A 20 -15.37 -4.85 -43.18
N GLN A 21 -16.25 -4.95 -42.20
CA GLN A 21 -16.10 -4.23 -40.95
C GLN A 21 -14.78 -4.74 -40.34
N SER A 22 -13.76 -3.91 -40.42
CA SER A 22 -12.64 -4.03 -39.51
C SER A 22 -13.22 -3.75 -38.12
N ASP A 23 -13.30 -4.76 -37.28
CA ASP A 23 -13.35 -4.57 -35.83
C ASP A 23 -12.08 -3.78 -35.48
N THR A 24 -12.18 -2.47 -35.52
CA THR A 24 -11.27 -1.64 -34.77
C THR A 24 -11.65 -1.86 -33.34
N ASP A 25 -10.85 -2.62 -32.61
CA ASP A 25 -10.75 -2.54 -31.15
C ASP A 25 -10.57 -1.04 -30.86
N GLN A 26 -11.69 -0.37 -30.59
CA GLN A 26 -11.66 0.97 -30.02
C GLN A 26 -11.27 0.76 -28.56
N ASP A 27 -10.03 1.09 -28.23
CA ASP A 27 -9.63 1.31 -26.86
C ASP A 27 -10.73 2.09 -26.13
N PRO A 28 -11.15 1.65 -24.93
CA PRO A 28 -12.22 2.32 -24.18
C PRO A 28 -11.85 3.79 -24.01
N GLN A 29 -12.68 4.68 -24.56
CA GLN A 29 -12.49 6.13 -24.43
C GLN A 29 -12.44 6.50 -22.94
N PRO A 30 -11.45 7.29 -22.49
CA PRO A 30 -11.33 7.66 -21.09
C PRO A 30 -12.61 8.34 -20.60
N THR A 31 -13.09 7.95 -19.42
CA THR A 31 -14.20 8.64 -18.76
C THR A 31 -13.85 10.10 -18.48
N THR A 32 -14.85 10.96 -18.30
CA THR A 32 -14.65 12.42 -18.09
C THR A 32 -13.69 12.73 -16.93
N GLU A 33 -13.64 11.88 -15.91
CA GLU A 33 -12.70 11.99 -14.77
C GLU A 33 -11.27 11.57 -15.16
N GLN A 34 -11.13 10.62 -16.10
CA GLN A 34 -9.83 10.19 -16.63
C GLN A 34 -9.15 11.30 -17.47
N ALA A 35 -9.93 12.10 -18.19
CA ALA A 35 -9.43 13.21 -18.98
C ALA A 35 -8.88 14.39 -18.14
N SER A 36 -9.12 14.40 -16.81
CA SER A 36 -8.68 15.46 -15.89
C SER A 36 -7.36 15.18 -15.19
N LEU A 37 -6.87 13.92 -15.19
CA LEU A 37 -5.62 13.55 -14.55
C LEU A 37 -4.43 13.82 -15.47
N ASP A 38 -3.41 14.48 -14.91
CA ASP A 38 -2.16 14.75 -15.61
C ASP A 38 -1.32 13.47 -15.72
N PRO A 39 -1.13 12.89 -16.92
CA PRO A 39 -0.42 11.63 -17.08
C PRO A 39 1.03 11.69 -16.61
N ALA A 40 1.61 12.87 -16.48
CA ALA A 40 2.98 13.04 -15.97
C ALA A 40 3.08 12.81 -14.44
N THR A 41 1.96 12.80 -13.73
CA THR A 41 1.92 12.70 -12.27
C THR A 41 1.00 11.59 -11.75
N VAL A 42 0.52 10.71 -12.62
CA VAL A 42 -0.37 9.61 -12.24
C VAL A 42 0.23 8.28 -12.69
N LEU A 43 0.44 7.39 -11.73
CA LEU A 43 0.65 5.96 -12.02
C LEU A 43 -0.73 5.30 -12.10
N TRP A 44 -1.01 4.56 -13.17
CA TRP A 44 -2.29 3.87 -13.28
C TRP A 44 -2.18 2.51 -13.97
N TYR A 45 -3.11 1.62 -13.67
CA TYR A 45 -3.15 0.24 -14.14
C TYR A 45 -4.59 -0.18 -14.37
N ASN A 46 -4.80 -1.07 -15.34
CA ASN A 46 -6.10 -1.66 -15.67
C ASN A 46 -6.32 -3.04 -15.02
N GLN A 47 -5.41 -3.46 -14.14
CA GLN A 47 -5.47 -4.73 -13.42
C GLN A 47 -4.93 -4.59 -11.98
N PRO A 48 -5.40 -5.44 -11.03
CA PRO A 48 -4.85 -5.50 -9.68
C PRO A 48 -3.38 -5.91 -9.66
N ALA A 49 -2.67 -5.54 -8.59
CA ALA A 49 -1.33 -6.05 -8.34
C ALA A 49 -1.36 -7.55 -8.04
N SER A 50 -0.49 -8.31 -8.69
CA SER A 50 -0.29 -9.74 -8.44
C SER A 50 0.80 -9.98 -7.40
N LYS A 51 1.79 -9.09 -7.32
CA LYS A 51 2.95 -9.14 -6.43
C LYS A 51 3.24 -7.77 -5.81
N TRP A 52 4.12 -7.77 -4.82
CA TRP A 52 4.41 -6.59 -3.99
C TRP A 52 4.95 -5.41 -4.80
N GLU A 53 5.80 -5.66 -5.80
CA GLU A 53 6.42 -4.63 -6.63
C GLU A 53 5.42 -3.87 -7.51
N GLU A 54 4.25 -4.44 -7.73
CA GLU A 54 3.17 -3.84 -8.51
C GLU A 54 2.19 -3.05 -7.63
N ALA A 55 2.22 -3.25 -6.30
CA ALA A 55 1.33 -2.55 -5.38
C ALA A 55 1.67 -1.06 -5.29
N LEU A 56 0.65 -0.23 -5.07
CA LEU A 56 0.81 1.21 -4.98
C LEU A 56 1.10 1.66 -3.55
N PRO A 57 2.15 2.47 -3.32
CA PRO A 57 2.55 2.89 -1.99
C PRO A 57 1.80 4.14 -1.51
N VAL A 58 1.49 4.17 -0.22
CA VAL A 58 1.16 5.40 0.52
C VAL A 58 1.98 5.45 1.81
N GLY A 59 2.29 6.65 2.31
CA GLY A 59 3.05 6.79 3.55
C GLY A 59 3.12 8.21 4.07
N ASN A 60 3.37 8.34 5.37
CA ASN A 60 3.49 9.63 6.08
C ASN A 60 4.86 9.83 6.74
N GLY A 61 5.87 9.04 6.35
CA GLY A 61 7.22 9.05 6.94
C GLY A 61 7.37 8.10 8.14
N ARG A 62 6.30 7.73 8.84
CA ARG A 62 6.31 6.76 9.94
C ARG A 62 5.52 5.49 9.61
N LEU A 63 4.29 5.64 9.13
CA LEU A 63 3.47 4.56 8.63
C LEU A 63 3.57 4.48 7.11
N GLY A 64 3.60 3.28 6.59
CA GLY A 64 3.53 3.01 5.16
C GLY A 64 2.55 1.89 4.86
N ALA A 65 1.98 1.91 3.66
CA ALA A 65 1.18 0.82 3.15
C ALA A 65 1.43 0.56 1.67
N MET A 66 1.31 -0.73 1.29
CA MET A 66 1.29 -1.19 -0.09
C MET A 66 -0.12 -1.68 -0.41
N VAL A 67 -0.78 -1.00 -1.35
CA VAL A 67 -2.17 -1.25 -1.76
C VAL A 67 -2.17 -2.07 -3.04
N TYR A 68 -2.73 -3.29 -3.00
CA TYR A 68 -2.75 -4.18 -4.16
C TYR A 68 -3.87 -3.83 -5.16
N GLY A 69 -4.94 -3.22 -4.70
CA GLY A 69 -6.08 -2.86 -5.54
C GLY A 69 -6.91 -4.07 -5.97
N LYS A 70 -6.92 -5.15 -5.21
CA LYS A 70 -7.72 -6.34 -5.53
C LYS A 70 -9.20 -6.08 -5.22
N TYR A 71 -10.05 -6.73 -6.01
CA TYR A 71 -11.50 -6.67 -5.80
C TYR A 71 -11.96 -7.95 -5.13
N GLY A 72 -12.17 -8.94 -5.03
CA GLY A 72 -12.58 -10.13 -4.28
C GLY A 72 -11.99 -10.17 -2.87
N GLU A 73 -10.66 -10.26 -2.78
CA GLU A 73 -9.89 -10.16 -1.55
C GLU A 73 -8.83 -9.07 -1.71
N GLU A 74 -9.10 -7.89 -1.15
CA GLU A 74 -8.09 -6.82 -1.07
C GLU A 74 -7.04 -7.15 -0.03
N ILE A 75 -5.81 -6.78 -0.32
CA ILE A 75 -4.69 -6.87 0.63
C ILE A 75 -4.04 -5.49 0.72
N ILE A 76 -3.94 -4.97 1.94
CA ILE A 76 -3.15 -3.77 2.23
C ILE A 76 -2.11 -4.15 3.26
N GLN A 77 -0.83 -4.05 2.89
CA GLN A 77 0.30 -4.42 3.75
C GLN A 77 0.84 -3.19 4.45
N PHE A 78 0.93 -3.22 5.78
CA PHE A 78 1.34 -2.09 6.61
C PHE A 78 2.72 -2.28 7.21
N ASN A 79 3.43 -1.16 7.29
CA ASN A 79 4.71 -1.04 7.96
C ASN A 79 4.74 0.18 8.90
N GLU A 80 5.59 0.10 9.90
CA GLU A 80 5.94 1.18 10.81
C GLU A 80 7.47 1.28 10.89
N ASP A 81 8.03 2.48 10.81
CA ASP A 81 9.45 2.75 10.54
C ASP A 81 10.42 2.25 11.62
N THR A 82 9.95 2.03 12.85
CA THR A 82 10.80 1.59 13.97
C THR A 82 10.77 0.08 14.22
N TYR A 83 9.95 -0.70 13.48
CA TYR A 83 9.76 -2.11 13.76
C TYR A 83 10.85 -3.00 13.15
N TYR A 84 11.92 -3.24 13.93
CA TYR A 84 13.06 -4.09 13.60
C TYR A 84 13.20 -5.28 14.55
N THR A 85 13.92 -6.33 14.13
CA THR A 85 14.31 -7.45 15.01
C THR A 85 15.22 -6.98 16.14
N GLY A 86 15.37 -7.81 17.17
CA GLY A 86 16.24 -7.52 18.31
C GLY A 86 15.75 -6.34 19.16
N GLY A 87 16.69 -5.70 19.80
CA GLY A 87 16.49 -4.54 20.69
C GLY A 87 17.76 -3.75 20.86
N PRO A 88 17.82 -2.79 21.79
CA PRO A 88 19.03 -2.06 22.07
C PRO A 88 20.22 -2.98 22.41
N TYR A 89 21.32 -2.82 21.70
CA TYR A 89 22.55 -3.59 21.94
C TYR A 89 23.79 -2.75 21.67
N ASN A 90 24.93 -3.22 22.19
CA ASN A 90 26.22 -2.60 21.91
C ASN A 90 26.99 -3.50 20.93
N SER A 91 27.18 -3.04 19.71
CA SER A 91 27.89 -3.76 18.65
C SER A 91 29.41 -3.74 18.79
N VAL A 92 29.96 -2.95 19.71
CA VAL A 92 31.41 -2.80 19.85
C VAL A 92 32.07 -4.10 20.35
N VAL A 93 33.00 -4.63 19.58
CA VAL A 93 33.82 -5.79 19.98
C VAL A 93 34.86 -5.35 21.00
N LYS A 94 34.72 -5.83 22.25
CA LYS A 94 35.66 -5.50 23.33
C LYS A 94 37.09 -5.96 22.97
N GLY A 95 38.03 -5.05 23.04
CA GLY A 95 39.45 -5.35 22.78
C GLY A 95 39.83 -5.40 21.29
N GLY A 96 38.91 -5.13 20.37
CA GLY A 96 39.19 -5.12 18.93
C GLY A 96 40.32 -4.20 18.54
N TYR A 97 40.47 -3.06 19.20
CA TYR A 97 41.55 -2.10 18.97
C TYR A 97 42.97 -2.69 19.13
N LYS A 98 43.13 -3.79 19.89
CA LYS A 98 44.42 -4.46 20.07
C LYS A 98 44.98 -5.08 18.79
N HIS A 99 44.10 -5.37 17.83
CA HIS A 99 44.45 -5.94 16.53
C HIS A 99 44.82 -4.86 15.50
N LEU A 100 44.64 -3.58 15.81
CA LEU A 100 44.94 -2.50 14.87
C LEU A 100 46.41 -2.48 14.40
N PRO A 101 47.43 -2.66 15.27
CA PRO A 101 48.82 -2.71 14.82
C PRO A 101 49.12 -3.86 13.85
N GLU A 102 48.54 -5.03 14.08
CA GLU A 102 48.69 -6.20 13.18
C GLU A 102 48.03 -5.94 11.83
N ILE A 103 46.82 -5.35 11.83
CA ILE A 103 46.13 -4.97 10.61
C ILE A 103 46.94 -3.97 9.77
N GLN A 104 47.52 -2.95 10.42
CA GLN A 104 48.40 -1.97 9.78
C GLN A 104 49.63 -2.64 9.17
N GLN A 105 50.27 -3.54 9.92
CA GLN A 105 51.47 -4.25 9.46
C GLN A 105 51.16 -5.13 8.24
N LEU A 106 50.02 -5.82 8.22
CA LEU A 106 49.57 -6.60 7.07
C LEU A 106 49.38 -5.72 5.82
N ILE A 107 48.83 -4.52 5.99
CA ILE A 107 48.68 -3.58 4.88
C ILE A 107 50.03 -3.14 4.35
N PHE A 108 50.96 -2.75 5.24
CA PHE A 108 52.31 -2.31 4.87
C PHE A 108 53.15 -3.42 4.22
N ASN A 109 52.89 -4.68 4.57
CA ASN A 109 53.53 -5.82 3.96
C ASN A 109 52.91 -6.22 2.60
N GLY A 110 51.90 -5.49 2.09
CA GLY A 110 51.22 -5.80 0.83
C GLY A 110 50.23 -6.96 0.93
N GLU A 111 49.72 -7.26 2.13
CA GLU A 111 48.75 -8.34 2.40
C GLU A 111 47.33 -7.82 2.75
N PRO A 112 46.69 -6.97 1.90
CA PRO A 112 45.44 -6.29 2.26
C PRO A 112 44.29 -7.27 2.46
N ILE A 113 44.28 -8.43 1.79
CA ILE A 113 43.24 -9.45 1.96
C ILE A 113 43.29 -10.05 3.39
N LYS A 114 44.48 -10.29 3.92
CA LYS A 114 44.64 -10.78 5.30
C LYS A 114 44.23 -9.72 6.31
N ALA A 115 44.62 -8.48 6.07
CA ALA A 115 44.25 -7.32 6.89
C ALA A 115 42.70 -7.19 6.93
N HIS A 116 42.02 -7.26 5.78
CA HIS A 116 40.56 -7.19 5.69
C HIS A 116 39.88 -8.32 6.49
N LYS A 117 40.37 -9.55 6.35
CA LYS A 117 39.83 -10.70 7.12
C LYS A 117 40.00 -10.54 8.63
N LEU A 118 41.17 -10.03 9.06
CA LEU A 118 41.43 -9.78 10.48
C LEU A 118 40.55 -8.65 11.01
N PHE A 119 40.45 -7.55 10.28
CA PHE A 119 39.55 -6.45 10.61
C PHE A 119 38.09 -6.92 10.76
N GLY A 120 37.58 -7.69 9.81
CA GLY A 120 36.21 -8.22 9.83
C GLY A 120 35.94 -9.10 11.06
N ARG A 121 36.93 -9.85 11.55
CA ARG A 121 36.78 -10.72 12.73
C ARG A 121 36.89 -10.02 14.06
N THR A 122 37.64 -8.93 14.11
CA THR A 122 38.09 -8.36 15.39
C THR A 122 37.67 -6.92 15.66
N MET A 123 37.36 -6.16 14.59
CA MET A 123 37.06 -4.72 14.71
C MET A 123 35.68 -4.34 14.16
N MET A 124 35.08 -5.16 13.29
CA MET A 124 33.72 -4.94 12.88
C MET A 124 32.77 -5.19 14.05
N GLY A 125 31.64 -4.47 14.06
CA GLY A 125 30.60 -4.68 15.07
C GLY A 125 30.06 -6.13 15.08
N TYR A 126 29.58 -6.57 16.24
CA TYR A 126 28.92 -7.87 16.35
C TYR A 126 27.50 -7.71 16.91
N PRO A 127 26.47 -8.26 16.27
CA PRO A 127 26.50 -8.90 14.95
C PRO A 127 27.02 -7.96 13.84
N VAL A 128 27.66 -8.51 12.82
CA VAL A 128 28.14 -7.74 11.65
C VAL A 128 26.96 -7.22 10.82
N GLU A 129 25.89 -7.97 10.77
CA GLU A 129 24.67 -7.60 10.09
C GLU A 129 23.81 -6.66 10.93
N GLN A 130 23.09 -5.77 10.27
CA GLN A 130 22.09 -4.93 10.93
C GLN A 130 20.86 -5.76 11.31
N MET A 131 20.10 -5.27 12.30
CA MET A 131 18.78 -5.79 12.63
C MET A 131 17.87 -5.71 11.41
N LYS A 132 17.03 -6.72 11.21
CA LYS A 132 16.16 -6.82 10.05
C LYS A 132 14.89 -6.00 10.27
N TYR A 133 14.51 -5.24 9.24
CA TYR A 133 13.20 -4.61 9.19
C TYR A 133 12.10 -5.67 9.10
N GLN A 134 11.00 -5.47 9.82
CA GLN A 134 9.90 -6.43 9.89
C GLN A 134 8.62 -5.83 9.35
N SER A 135 7.88 -6.61 8.54
CA SER A 135 6.51 -6.28 8.18
C SER A 135 5.62 -6.35 9.42
N MET A 136 4.69 -5.42 9.56
CA MET A 136 3.88 -5.32 10.77
C MET A 136 2.56 -6.08 10.65
N ALA A 137 1.74 -5.74 9.64
CA ALA A 137 0.38 -6.27 9.52
C ALA A 137 -0.09 -6.29 8.06
N ASN A 138 -1.08 -7.14 7.79
CA ASN A 138 -1.86 -7.12 6.55
C ASN A 138 -3.34 -6.96 6.90
N LEU A 139 -4.00 -5.98 6.30
CA LEU A 139 -5.46 -5.90 6.27
C LEU A 139 -5.96 -6.70 5.06
N HIS A 140 -6.88 -7.61 5.32
CA HIS A 140 -7.62 -8.34 4.31
C HIS A 140 -9.07 -7.86 4.32
N LEU A 141 -9.60 -7.49 3.14
CA LEU A 141 -11.01 -7.13 2.95
C LEU A 141 -11.62 -8.10 1.95
N PHE A 142 -12.68 -8.80 2.34
CA PHE A 142 -13.34 -9.82 1.55
C PHE A 142 -14.67 -9.28 1.02
N PHE A 143 -14.75 -8.99 -0.27
CA PHE A 143 -15.94 -8.42 -0.94
C PHE A 143 -16.78 -9.47 -1.65
N GLY A 144 -16.37 -10.74 -1.71
CA GLY A 144 -16.99 -11.78 -2.50
C GLY A 144 -16.30 -12.02 -3.84
N ASN A 145 -16.90 -12.87 -4.67
CA ASN A 145 -16.29 -13.37 -5.92
C ASN A 145 -17.08 -12.94 -7.17
N ASP A 146 -17.68 -11.76 -7.16
CA ASP A 146 -18.43 -11.27 -8.31
C ASP A 146 -17.53 -10.87 -9.48
N SER A 147 -18.07 -10.91 -10.68
CA SER A 147 -17.39 -10.41 -11.87
C SER A 147 -17.24 -8.90 -11.82
N VAL A 148 -16.06 -8.40 -12.14
CA VAL A 148 -15.69 -6.99 -12.09
C VAL A 148 -15.49 -6.45 -13.50
N GLU A 149 -16.06 -5.28 -13.78
CA GLU A 149 -15.95 -4.54 -15.03
C GLU A 149 -15.34 -3.15 -14.77
N ASN A 150 -14.80 -2.52 -15.81
CA ASN A 150 -14.29 -1.14 -15.78
C ASN A 150 -13.27 -0.89 -14.66
N TYR A 151 -12.42 -1.88 -14.39
CA TYR A 151 -11.43 -1.80 -13.33
C TYR A 151 -10.32 -0.80 -13.67
N ARG A 152 -9.99 0.04 -12.69
CA ARG A 152 -8.81 0.91 -12.73
C ARG A 152 -8.28 1.14 -11.31
N ARG A 153 -6.97 1.10 -11.16
CA ARG A 153 -6.28 1.59 -9.97
C ARG A 153 -5.26 2.66 -10.34
N SER A 154 -5.08 3.64 -9.48
CA SER A 154 -4.16 4.75 -9.73
C SER A 154 -3.57 5.29 -8.43
N LEU A 155 -2.37 5.89 -8.55
CA LEU A 155 -1.76 6.76 -7.55
C LEU A 155 -1.54 8.12 -8.19
N ASP A 156 -2.24 9.12 -7.69
CA ASP A 156 -2.00 10.51 -8.08
C ASP A 156 -0.90 11.10 -7.19
N LEU A 157 0.25 11.38 -7.79
CA LEU A 157 1.41 11.94 -7.09
C LEU A 157 1.17 13.37 -6.59
N LYS A 158 0.22 14.12 -7.16
CA LYS A 158 -0.13 15.47 -6.68
C LYS A 158 -0.89 15.46 -5.36
N THR A 159 -1.51 14.34 -5.04
CA THR A 159 -2.34 14.20 -3.83
C THR A 159 -1.82 13.13 -2.89
N GLY A 160 -0.96 12.21 -3.36
CA GLY A 160 -0.51 11.04 -2.60
C GLY A 160 -1.65 10.05 -2.29
N ILE A 161 -2.73 10.07 -3.09
CA ILE A 161 -3.90 9.20 -2.90
C ILE A 161 -3.87 8.05 -3.90
N VAL A 162 -3.99 6.84 -3.39
CA VAL A 162 -4.33 5.65 -4.20
C VAL A 162 -5.84 5.60 -4.34
N LYS A 163 -6.31 5.42 -5.58
CA LYS A 163 -7.74 5.28 -5.91
C LYS A 163 -7.96 4.07 -6.80
N ASP A 164 -8.87 3.19 -6.39
CA ASP A 164 -9.34 2.08 -7.18
C ASP A 164 -10.82 2.31 -7.54
N THR A 165 -11.18 2.06 -8.79
CA THR A 165 -12.56 2.14 -9.28
C THR A 165 -12.91 0.88 -10.05
N TYR A 166 -14.12 0.38 -9.88
CA TYR A 166 -14.61 -0.79 -10.61
C TYR A 166 -16.15 -0.86 -10.55
N THR A 167 -16.73 -1.65 -11.44
CA THR A 167 -18.16 -1.87 -11.52
C THR A 167 -18.50 -3.32 -11.20
N VAL A 168 -19.44 -3.57 -10.32
CA VAL A 168 -20.03 -4.90 -10.01
C VAL A 168 -21.53 -4.79 -10.03
N ASN A 169 -22.23 -5.63 -10.82
CA ASN A 169 -23.69 -5.66 -10.90
C ASN A 169 -24.33 -4.28 -11.17
N ASN A 170 -23.75 -3.47 -12.05
CA ASN A 170 -24.14 -2.08 -12.35
C ASN A 170 -24.07 -1.13 -11.14
N VAL A 171 -23.21 -1.40 -10.17
CA VAL A 171 -22.85 -0.49 -9.07
C VAL A 171 -21.39 -0.09 -9.25
N ASN A 172 -21.10 1.20 -9.22
CA ASN A 172 -19.75 1.71 -9.30
C ASN A 172 -19.15 1.90 -7.91
N TYR A 173 -18.05 1.23 -7.66
CA TYR A 173 -17.32 1.29 -6.40
C TYR A 173 -16.08 2.16 -6.53
N THR A 174 -15.77 2.88 -5.47
CA THR A 174 -14.52 3.63 -5.34
C THR A 174 -13.89 3.30 -3.99
N LYS A 175 -12.59 2.96 -4.00
CA LYS A 175 -11.77 2.84 -2.80
C LYS A 175 -10.65 3.88 -2.87
N GLU A 176 -10.53 4.71 -1.84
CA GLU A 176 -9.45 5.67 -1.67
C GLU A 176 -8.58 5.28 -0.48
N VAL A 177 -7.24 5.34 -0.65
CA VAL A 177 -6.28 5.08 0.42
C VAL A 177 -5.25 6.21 0.43
N PHE A 178 -5.03 6.82 1.60
CA PHE A 178 -4.00 7.83 1.79
C PHE A 178 -3.43 7.77 3.22
N ALA A 179 -2.28 8.39 3.42
CA ALA A 179 -1.64 8.50 4.72
C ALA A 179 -1.67 9.95 5.21
N SER A 180 -2.11 10.17 6.46
CA SER A 180 -2.07 11.48 7.13
C SER A 180 -0.88 11.55 8.09
N ALA A 181 0.00 12.52 7.89
CA ALA A 181 1.08 12.82 8.84
C ALA A 181 0.56 13.63 10.03
N ILE A 182 -0.47 14.43 9.84
CA ILE A 182 -1.10 15.22 10.91
C ILE A 182 -1.83 14.30 11.90
N ASP A 183 -2.62 13.36 11.39
CA ASP A 183 -3.44 12.46 12.21
C ASP A 183 -2.74 11.14 12.53
N GLN A 184 -1.54 10.89 11.99
CA GLN A 184 -0.73 9.68 12.22
C GLN A 184 -1.49 8.37 11.90
N THR A 185 -2.23 8.36 10.78
CA THR A 185 -3.06 7.25 10.34
C THR A 185 -2.93 6.99 8.85
N ILE A 186 -3.31 5.79 8.42
CA ILE A 186 -3.63 5.49 7.03
C ILE A 186 -5.14 5.32 6.95
N ALA A 187 -5.78 6.12 6.11
CA ALA A 187 -7.22 6.12 5.89
C ALA A 187 -7.57 5.32 4.64
N ILE A 188 -8.60 4.49 4.75
CA ILE A 188 -9.17 3.69 3.67
C ILE A 188 -10.66 4.02 3.62
N ARG A 189 -11.15 4.56 2.50
CA ARG A 189 -12.57 4.83 2.34
C ARG A 189 -13.11 4.08 1.13
N ILE A 190 -14.24 3.41 1.35
CA ILE A 190 -14.94 2.64 0.34
C ILE A 190 -16.32 3.25 0.17
N THR A 191 -16.68 3.58 -1.07
CA THR A 191 -17.97 4.20 -1.44
C THR A 191 -18.57 3.49 -2.65
N ALA A 192 -19.87 3.62 -2.82
CA ALA A 192 -20.60 3.17 -4.01
C ALA A 192 -21.57 4.25 -4.47
N ASP A 193 -21.96 4.20 -5.75
CA ASP A 193 -22.94 5.12 -6.33
C ASP A 193 -24.40 4.77 -6.00
N LYS A 194 -24.62 3.62 -5.32
CA LYS A 194 -25.95 3.21 -4.83
C LYS A 194 -25.90 2.98 -3.32
N PRO A 195 -26.89 3.50 -2.58
CA PRO A 195 -27.00 3.29 -1.14
C PRO A 195 -27.07 1.80 -0.77
N GLY A 196 -26.54 1.44 0.41
CA GLY A 196 -26.61 0.08 0.95
C GLY A 196 -25.78 -0.94 0.18
N SER A 197 -24.85 -0.52 -0.68
CA SER A 197 -24.09 -1.43 -1.55
C SER A 197 -22.77 -1.88 -0.96
N ILE A 198 -22.32 -1.30 0.16
CA ILE A 198 -21.04 -1.66 0.77
C ILE A 198 -21.22 -2.81 1.76
N SER A 199 -20.64 -3.96 1.42
CA SER A 199 -20.59 -5.14 2.29
C SER A 199 -19.26 -5.83 2.14
N PHE A 200 -18.57 -6.11 3.26
CA PHE A 200 -17.32 -6.84 3.28
C PHE A 200 -17.01 -7.36 4.70
N ASP A 201 -16.16 -8.37 4.76
CA ASP A 201 -15.52 -8.81 5.99
C ASP A 201 -14.08 -8.28 6.02
N ALA A 202 -13.60 -7.91 7.21
CA ALA A 202 -12.24 -7.39 7.42
C ALA A 202 -11.51 -8.19 8.48
N GLU A 203 -10.24 -8.50 8.22
CA GLU A 203 -9.32 -9.12 9.17
C GLU A 203 -7.99 -8.38 9.20
N LEU A 204 -7.46 -8.09 10.38
CA LEU A 204 -6.11 -7.57 10.57
C LEU A 204 -5.18 -8.70 10.97
N ARG A 205 -4.34 -9.17 10.05
CA ARG A 205 -3.48 -10.34 10.21
C ARG A 205 -2.03 -9.95 10.49
N GLY A 206 -1.41 -10.63 11.46
CA GLY A 206 0.04 -10.58 11.68
C GLY A 206 0.79 -11.27 10.54
N VAL A 207 2.01 -10.80 10.26
CA VAL A 207 2.84 -11.33 9.18
C VAL A 207 3.78 -12.40 9.70
N ARG A 208 3.72 -13.60 9.09
CA ARG A 208 4.69 -14.68 9.28
C ARG A 208 5.55 -14.82 8.02
N ASN A 209 6.86 -14.79 8.19
CA ASN A 209 7.79 -14.94 7.07
C ASN A 209 8.86 -15.98 7.40
N SER A 210 8.77 -17.16 6.79
CA SER A 210 9.72 -18.27 6.98
C SER A 210 11.11 -18.01 6.41
N ALA A 211 11.25 -17.04 5.51
CA ALA A 211 12.54 -16.69 4.89
C ALA A 211 13.32 -15.60 5.65
N HIS A 212 12.71 -14.97 6.65
CA HIS A 212 13.28 -13.86 7.39
C HIS A 212 13.24 -14.06 8.91
N SER A 213 13.74 -13.08 9.61
CA SER A 213 13.93 -13.09 11.07
C SER A 213 12.66 -13.19 11.90
N ASN A 214 11.49 -12.94 11.32
CA ASN A 214 10.20 -13.10 12.00
C ASN A 214 9.50 -14.44 11.70
N TYR A 215 10.22 -15.43 11.19
CA TYR A 215 9.66 -16.73 10.79
C TYR A 215 9.16 -17.58 11.98
N ALA A 216 9.76 -17.43 13.14
CA ALA A 216 9.42 -18.21 14.33
C ALA A 216 8.29 -17.57 15.15
N THR A 217 7.45 -16.73 14.56
CA THR A 217 6.64 -15.85 15.35
C THR A 217 5.23 -16.35 15.63
N ASP A 218 5.10 -16.98 16.76
CA ASP A 218 3.93 -16.85 17.62
C ASP A 218 4.04 -15.56 18.47
N TYR A 219 4.74 -14.55 17.99
CA TYR A 219 5.00 -13.30 18.70
C TYR A 219 3.91 -12.25 18.51
N PHE A 220 2.78 -12.61 17.90
CA PHE A 220 1.66 -11.69 17.74
C PHE A 220 0.34 -12.34 18.15
N GLN A 221 -0.59 -11.52 18.59
CA GLN A 221 -1.96 -11.86 18.93
C GLN A 221 -2.91 -10.96 18.15
N MET A 222 -3.95 -11.58 17.57
CA MET A 222 -5.03 -10.89 16.85
C MET A 222 -6.29 -10.95 17.70
N ASP A 223 -6.96 -9.82 17.90
CA ASP A 223 -8.16 -9.71 18.71
C ASP A 223 -9.20 -8.81 18.03
N GLY A 224 -10.48 -9.18 18.15
CA GLY A 224 -11.59 -8.25 18.01
C GLY A 224 -11.91 -7.63 19.36
N ILE A 225 -11.82 -6.31 19.49
CA ILE A 225 -12.01 -5.63 20.79
C ILE A 225 -13.32 -4.88 20.91
N GLY A 226 -14.27 -5.14 19.98
CA GLY A 226 -15.59 -4.49 19.95
C GLY A 226 -15.56 -3.11 19.29
N ASN A 227 -16.73 -2.46 19.18
CA ASN A 227 -16.87 -1.12 18.59
C ASN A 227 -16.20 -0.91 17.23
N GLY A 228 -16.20 -1.96 16.38
CA GLY A 228 -15.58 -1.92 15.05
C GLY A 228 -14.05 -1.86 15.06
N GLN A 229 -13.41 -2.40 16.08
CA GLN A 229 -11.95 -2.38 16.22
C GLN A 229 -11.35 -3.79 16.14
N LEU A 230 -10.41 -3.96 15.20
CA LEU A 230 -9.50 -5.10 15.13
C LEU A 230 -8.15 -4.66 15.70
N ARG A 231 -7.56 -5.49 16.56
CA ARG A 231 -6.27 -5.21 17.19
C ARG A 231 -5.27 -6.32 16.90
N LEU A 232 -4.05 -5.92 16.62
CA LEU A 232 -2.89 -6.78 16.51
C LEU A 232 -1.83 -6.28 17.49
N THR A 233 -1.36 -7.15 18.37
CA THR A 233 -0.26 -6.85 19.29
C THR A 233 0.86 -7.85 19.07
N GLY A 234 2.11 -7.44 19.31
CA GLY A 234 3.23 -8.35 19.19
C GLY A 234 4.55 -7.76 19.63
N LYS A 235 5.60 -8.51 19.39
CA LYS A 235 6.97 -8.11 19.65
C LYS A 235 7.90 -8.49 18.49
N SER A 236 9.05 -7.84 18.42
CA SER A 236 10.09 -8.15 17.45
C SER A 236 10.73 -9.53 17.70
N ALA A 237 11.18 -10.17 16.64
CA ALA A 237 11.89 -11.43 16.71
C ALA A 237 13.30 -11.24 17.28
N ASP A 238 13.83 -12.28 17.92
CA ASP A 238 15.24 -12.38 18.27
C ASP A 238 16.07 -12.50 16.98
N TYR A 239 17.25 -11.90 16.95
CA TYR A 239 18.11 -11.98 15.77
C TYR A 239 19.59 -11.99 16.15
N LEU A 240 20.35 -12.98 15.65
CA LEU A 240 21.78 -13.15 15.88
C LEU A 240 22.21 -13.02 17.36
N GLY A 241 21.39 -13.60 18.25
CA GLY A 241 21.64 -13.57 19.70
C GLY A 241 21.23 -12.28 20.41
N ILE A 242 20.62 -11.33 19.69
CA ILE A 242 20.01 -10.14 20.28
C ILE A 242 18.52 -10.38 20.48
N GLU A 243 18.07 -10.28 21.73
CA GLU A 243 16.68 -10.47 22.12
C GLU A 243 15.78 -9.41 21.51
N GLY A 244 14.61 -9.85 20.96
CA GLY A 244 13.55 -8.97 20.47
C GLY A 244 12.87 -8.22 21.61
N LYS A 245 13.00 -6.88 21.64
CA LYS A 245 12.47 -6.02 22.70
C LYS A 245 11.50 -4.96 22.22
N LEU A 246 11.37 -4.79 20.92
CA LEU A 246 10.38 -3.91 20.36
C LEU A 246 9.00 -4.57 20.47
N LYS A 247 8.06 -3.87 21.13
CA LYS A 247 6.66 -4.24 21.21
C LYS A 247 5.86 -3.30 20.33
N TYR A 248 4.79 -3.81 19.74
CA TYR A 248 3.91 -2.98 18.92
C TYR A 248 2.45 -3.25 19.22
N GLU A 249 1.63 -2.28 18.91
CA GLU A 249 0.20 -2.41 18.76
C GLU A 249 -0.20 -1.75 17.43
N ALA A 250 -1.03 -2.46 16.67
CA ALA A 250 -1.67 -1.96 15.46
C ALA A 250 -3.17 -2.19 15.56
N GLN A 251 -3.97 -1.23 15.11
CA GLN A 251 -5.42 -1.34 15.12
C GLN A 251 -6.01 -0.86 13.79
N ILE A 252 -7.09 -1.53 13.39
CA ILE A 252 -8.05 -0.98 12.43
C ILE A 252 -9.28 -0.57 13.22
N LYS A 253 -9.78 0.65 12.97
CA LYS A 253 -11.07 1.11 13.47
C LYS A 253 -11.96 1.50 12.30
N ALA A 254 -13.17 0.91 12.26
CA ALA A 254 -14.11 1.06 11.17
C ALA A 254 -15.26 1.98 11.56
N TYR A 255 -15.70 2.79 10.60
CA TYR A 255 -16.82 3.73 10.69
C TYR A 255 -17.70 3.56 9.43
N PRO A 256 -18.73 2.71 9.48
CA PRO A 256 -19.69 2.61 8.41
C PRO A 256 -20.66 3.80 8.41
N ASP A 257 -21.02 4.27 7.22
CA ASP A 257 -22.12 5.21 7.02
C ASP A 257 -23.37 4.37 6.70
N GLY A 258 -24.28 4.22 7.67
CA GLY A 258 -25.42 3.32 7.57
C GLY A 258 -25.04 1.84 7.65
N GLY A 259 -26.01 0.96 7.34
CA GLY A 259 -25.79 -0.49 7.38
C GLY A 259 -25.66 -1.08 8.78
N ILE A 260 -25.08 -2.26 8.85
CA ILE A 260 -24.86 -3.03 10.08
C ILE A 260 -23.37 -3.36 10.21
N MET A 261 -22.83 -3.19 11.40
CA MET A 261 -21.47 -3.60 11.74
C MET A 261 -21.53 -4.69 12.82
N GLU A 262 -20.94 -5.82 12.54
CA GLU A 262 -20.87 -6.99 13.43
C GLU A 262 -19.42 -7.37 13.67
N MET A 263 -19.17 -8.05 14.80
CA MET A 263 -17.85 -8.53 15.19
C MET A 263 -17.97 -9.98 15.62
N ASP A 264 -17.18 -10.84 15.02
CA ASP A 264 -17.07 -12.25 15.37
C ASP A 264 -15.59 -12.62 15.53
N ASP A 265 -15.14 -12.78 16.77
CA ASP A 265 -13.73 -13.01 17.15
C ASP A 265 -12.79 -11.97 16.49
N THR A 266 -12.05 -12.35 15.47
CA THR A 266 -11.09 -11.50 14.73
C THR A 266 -11.63 -11.00 13.39
N ILE A 267 -12.91 -11.21 13.11
CA ILE A 267 -13.57 -10.78 11.87
C ILE A 267 -14.52 -9.62 12.17
N LEU A 268 -14.33 -8.54 11.43
CA LEU A 268 -15.24 -7.38 11.41
C LEU A 268 -16.06 -7.43 10.12
N SER A 269 -17.38 -7.55 10.24
CA SER A 269 -18.31 -7.55 9.10
C SER A 269 -19.04 -6.22 9.01
N ILE A 270 -19.05 -5.61 7.81
CA ILE A 270 -19.90 -4.48 7.45
C ILE A 270 -20.87 -4.95 6.39
N LYS A 271 -22.18 -4.66 6.57
CA LYS A 271 -23.25 -5.10 5.67
C LYS A 271 -24.17 -3.96 5.32
N ASN A 272 -24.45 -3.80 4.02
CA ASN A 272 -25.41 -2.84 3.46
C ASN A 272 -25.17 -1.39 3.91
N ALA A 273 -23.91 -0.97 4.04
CA ALA A 273 -23.57 0.42 4.31
C ALA A 273 -23.58 1.26 3.02
N ASP A 274 -23.77 2.57 3.15
CA ASP A 274 -23.65 3.53 2.04
C ASP A 274 -22.20 3.83 1.72
N ALA A 275 -21.36 3.85 2.77
CA ALA A 275 -19.92 3.95 2.70
C ALA A 275 -19.28 3.33 3.95
N ALA A 276 -17.98 3.07 3.89
CA ALA A 276 -17.21 2.65 5.06
C ALA A 276 -15.83 3.33 5.08
N THR A 277 -15.42 3.81 6.24
CA THR A 277 -14.08 4.34 6.47
C THR A 277 -13.37 3.46 7.49
N LEU A 278 -12.13 3.05 7.17
CA LEU A 278 -11.25 2.33 8.09
C LEU A 278 -10.00 3.18 8.32
N TYR A 279 -9.58 3.29 9.57
CA TYR A 279 -8.32 3.92 9.93
C TYR A 279 -7.36 2.89 10.50
N PHE A 280 -6.18 2.78 9.89
CA PHE A 280 -5.07 2.01 10.43
C PHE A 280 -4.19 2.92 11.29
N VAL A 281 -3.97 2.50 12.52
CA VAL A 281 -3.10 3.17 13.48
C VAL A 281 -2.15 2.14 14.07
N ALA A 282 -0.87 2.48 14.17
CA ALA A 282 0.11 1.61 14.80
C ALA A 282 1.16 2.44 15.55
N ALA A 283 1.76 1.82 16.54
CA ALA A 283 2.90 2.35 17.26
C ALA A 283 3.75 1.23 17.86
N THR A 284 5.04 1.52 18.06
CA THR A 284 5.95 0.68 18.81
C THR A 284 6.31 1.33 20.15
N ASN A 285 6.98 0.58 21.02
CA ASN A 285 7.56 1.10 22.26
C ASN A 285 8.93 1.78 22.06
N PHE A 286 9.34 2.02 20.81
CA PHE A 286 10.61 2.68 20.49
C PHE A 286 10.62 4.16 20.93
N VAL A 287 11.68 4.56 21.63
CA VAL A 287 11.99 5.96 21.96
C VAL A 287 13.22 6.41 21.18
N ASN A 288 14.29 5.61 21.23
CA ASN A 288 15.51 5.80 20.48
C ASN A 288 16.33 4.49 20.47
N TYR A 289 17.48 4.47 19.81
CA TYR A 289 18.31 3.27 19.64
C TYR A 289 18.85 2.64 20.95
N LYS A 290 18.69 3.32 22.09
CA LYS A 290 19.07 2.82 23.43
C LYS A 290 17.85 2.53 24.33
N ASP A 291 16.68 3.02 23.95
CA ASP A 291 15.50 3.06 24.80
C ASP A 291 14.26 2.59 24.03
N VAL A 292 13.63 1.54 24.56
CA VAL A 292 12.39 0.96 24.08
C VAL A 292 11.35 0.88 25.22
N SER A 293 11.27 1.92 26.05
CA SER A 293 10.43 1.98 27.24
C SER A 293 9.08 2.65 27.04
N ALA A 294 8.77 3.15 25.85
CA ALA A 294 7.49 3.78 25.60
C ALA A 294 6.31 2.80 25.69
N ASP A 295 5.11 3.31 25.90
CA ASP A 295 3.88 2.55 25.88
C ASP A 295 3.20 2.65 24.50
N GLN A 296 3.35 1.59 23.68
CA GLN A 296 2.74 1.51 22.37
C GLN A 296 1.20 1.53 22.42
N LYS A 297 0.59 1.02 23.50
CA LYS A 297 -0.87 1.00 23.65
C LYS A 297 -1.41 2.41 23.90
N ALA A 298 -0.76 3.16 24.79
CA ALA A 298 -1.13 4.54 25.06
C ALA A 298 -0.99 5.41 23.81
N ARG A 299 0.07 5.21 23.02
CA ARG A 299 0.28 5.95 21.76
C ARG A 299 -0.83 5.68 20.75
N VAL A 300 -1.23 4.41 20.57
CA VAL A 300 -2.33 4.02 19.67
C VAL A 300 -3.66 4.61 20.15
N ALA A 301 -3.96 4.52 21.45
CA ALA A 301 -5.18 5.04 22.04
C ALA A 301 -5.29 6.57 21.90
N GLU A 302 -4.19 7.30 22.03
CA GLU A 302 -4.16 8.75 21.82
C GLU A 302 -4.55 9.13 20.39
N VAL A 303 -3.98 8.44 19.39
CA VAL A 303 -4.31 8.69 17.98
C VAL A 303 -5.78 8.37 17.70
N LEU A 304 -6.29 7.23 18.16
CA LEU A 304 -7.68 6.84 17.96
C LEU A 304 -8.65 7.83 18.60
N THR A 305 -8.31 8.38 19.78
CA THR A 305 -9.12 9.41 20.43
C THR A 305 -9.22 10.70 19.61
N LYS A 306 -8.12 11.08 18.93
CA LYS A 306 -8.12 12.25 18.03
C LYS A 306 -8.94 11.98 16.76
N LEU A 307 -8.85 10.77 16.19
CA LEU A 307 -9.62 10.37 15.02
C LEU A 307 -11.13 10.37 15.29
N ASP A 308 -11.57 9.98 16.50
CA ASP A 308 -12.99 10.00 16.90
C ASP A 308 -13.61 11.42 16.89
N GLN A 309 -12.78 12.45 16.95
CA GLN A 309 -13.22 13.85 16.98
C GLN A 309 -13.26 14.49 15.58
N ASN A 310 -12.74 13.81 14.56
CA ASN A 310 -12.60 14.36 13.22
C ASN A 310 -13.45 13.59 12.20
N THR A 311 -13.95 14.31 11.20
CA THR A 311 -14.59 13.68 10.03
C THR A 311 -13.55 13.20 9.01
N TYR A 312 -13.91 12.22 8.19
CA TYR A 312 -13.07 11.78 7.08
C TYR A 312 -12.63 12.95 6.18
N SER A 313 -13.56 13.86 5.86
CA SER A 313 -13.27 15.02 5.01
C SER A 313 -12.21 15.94 5.63
N LYS A 314 -12.27 16.16 6.94
CA LYS A 314 -11.28 16.97 7.65
C LYS A 314 -9.90 16.31 7.64
N ILE A 315 -9.83 15.02 7.96
CA ILE A 315 -8.58 14.24 7.93
C ILE A 315 -7.97 14.26 6.53
N LYS A 316 -8.78 14.09 5.48
CA LYS A 316 -8.32 14.15 4.08
C LYS A 316 -7.81 15.54 3.70
N GLU A 317 -8.52 16.60 4.08
CA GLU A 317 -8.11 17.99 3.82
C GLU A 317 -6.77 18.33 4.48
N ASP A 318 -6.61 17.96 5.76
CA ASP A 318 -5.38 18.18 6.50
C ASP A 318 -4.20 17.41 5.91
N ALA A 319 -4.40 16.14 5.57
CA ALA A 319 -3.41 15.30 4.90
C ALA A 319 -2.97 15.90 3.56
N LEU A 320 -3.92 16.35 2.72
CA LEU A 320 -3.63 16.99 1.45
C LEU A 320 -2.88 18.32 1.60
N THR A 321 -3.26 19.12 2.58
CA THR A 321 -2.62 20.41 2.86
C THR A 321 -1.17 20.21 3.27
N ASP A 322 -0.93 19.30 4.20
CA ASP A 322 0.42 18.95 4.64
C ASP A 322 1.25 18.39 3.48
N TYR A 323 0.75 17.40 2.75
CA TYR A 323 1.44 16.76 1.63
C TYR A 323 1.83 17.78 0.56
N LYS A 324 0.92 18.64 0.12
CA LYS A 324 1.17 19.66 -0.90
C LYS A 324 2.17 20.70 -0.45
N SER A 325 2.26 20.97 0.84
CA SER A 325 3.27 21.89 1.39
C SER A 325 4.71 21.45 1.08
N TYR A 326 4.93 20.16 0.85
CA TYR A 326 6.20 19.59 0.41
C TYR A 326 6.24 19.34 -1.09
N PHE A 327 5.23 18.70 -1.65
CA PHE A 327 5.20 18.27 -3.05
C PHE A 327 5.29 19.45 -4.02
N ASP A 328 4.54 20.54 -3.78
CA ASP A 328 4.47 21.68 -4.67
C ASP A 328 5.75 22.53 -4.70
N ARG A 329 6.74 22.24 -3.86
CA ARG A 329 8.02 22.96 -3.79
C ARG A 329 9.02 22.53 -4.86
N VAL A 330 8.82 21.38 -5.48
CA VAL A 330 9.73 20.82 -6.49
C VAL A 330 8.92 20.33 -7.67
N SER A 331 9.33 20.72 -8.89
CA SER A 331 8.74 20.22 -10.11
C SER A 331 9.81 19.78 -11.09
N LEU A 332 9.55 18.69 -11.81
CA LEU A 332 10.36 18.23 -12.94
C LEU A 332 9.43 17.97 -14.11
N THR A 333 9.65 18.69 -15.21
CA THR A 333 8.90 18.49 -16.46
C THR A 333 9.79 17.82 -17.48
N LEU A 334 9.38 16.66 -17.95
CA LEU A 334 10.03 15.91 -19.02
C LEU A 334 9.14 15.96 -20.27
N PRO A 335 9.72 15.84 -21.48
CA PRO A 335 8.93 15.67 -22.69
C PRO A 335 8.02 14.45 -22.59
N THR A 336 6.76 14.60 -22.97
CA THR A 336 5.79 13.50 -23.01
C THR A 336 5.70 12.91 -24.41
N THR A 337 5.40 11.63 -24.49
CA THR A 337 5.11 10.90 -25.72
C THR A 337 3.69 10.34 -25.65
N PRO A 338 3.10 9.83 -26.73
CA PRO A 338 1.81 9.12 -26.67
C PRO A 338 1.78 7.98 -25.67
N SER A 339 2.92 7.32 -25.42
CA SER A 339 3.04 6.26 -24.41
C SER A 339 2.74 6.72 -22.98
N SER A 340 2.80 8.02 -22.68
CA SER A 340 2.43 8.54 -21.34
C SER A 340 0.94 8.37 -21.02
N LEU A 341 0.11 8.04 -22.01
CA LEU A 341 -1.32 7.78 -21.84
C LEU A 341 -1.63 6.29 -21.59
N LEU A 342 -0.66 5.40 -21.80
CA LEU A 342 -0.82 3.97 -21.55
C LEU A 342 -0.79 3.66 -20.04
N PRO A 343 -1.28 2.47 -19.62
CA PRO A 343 -1.02 1.96 -18.27
C PRO A 343 0.48 1.99 -17.95
N THR A 344 0.83 2.19 -16.69
CA THR A 344 2.23 2.42 -16.27
C THR A 344 3.14 1.22 -16.53
N ASP A 345 2.57 0.03 -16.70
CA ASP A 345 3.27 -1.23 -16.99
C ASP A 345 3.33 -1.59 -18.50
N GLU A 346 2.81 -0.75 -19.39
CA GLU A 346 2.85 -0.84 -20.85
C GLU A 346 3.74 0.26 -21.49
#